data_fe566ba04d5c196f86ac576d999104d7
#
_entry.id   fe566ba04d5c196f86ac576d999104d7
#
_cell.length_a   1.000
_cell.length_b   1.000
_cell.length_c   1.000
_cell.angle_alpha   90.00
_cell.angle_beta   90.00
_cell.angle_gamma   90.00
#
_symmetry.space_group_name_H-M   'P 1'
#
loop_
_entity.id
_entity.type
_entity.pdbx_description
1 polymer ?
#
loop_
_entity_poly.entity_id
_entity_poly.type
_entity_poly.pdbx_seq_one_letter_code
_entity_poly.pdbx_strand_id
1 'polypeptide(L)'
;RIGMAQMSAILASFLPGILLNHFGKDNAVSFFYASLVFSVLCAIMLTLVWFFTWERPREEWTEAALKAEEEKKHLSFTQSMNRLFVELSSTLRIKIFRQHLGMYLGGYIAQDVFNAVFTYYVVFVLMQEASMASNLLGTMAIFQFIAVIAMIPLCIRFGPAPSYRMVVVLFGLGSISYAALYYAGMSDIYALLLLISAITGLGRGGINYVPWNTYTYISDVDEVITGQRREGIFAGIMTLTRKASQAGAVMLVGIIMQLSGFVSGQKVQPPEVSHTILMILSMGTIVVLICGFLVSLRFKLNLKTHSVLREETAKMRTTGHAMPESVTPQARATVEMLAGMPYECLWGNNNIGYLNRNKPAAPSLKQATPLNSTYNRG
;
A
#
# COMPACT_ATOMS: atom_id res chain seq x y z
N ARG A 1 -14.34 3.06 -2.02
CA ARG A 1 -13.49 2.14 -2.81
C ARG A 1 -12.90 1.04 -1.94
N ILE A 2 -12.14 1.36 -0.86
CA ILE A 2 -11.46 0.36 -0.01
C ILE A 2 -12.48 -0.56 0.69
N GLY A 3 -13.58 -0.04 1.24
CA GLY A 3 -14.63 -0.84 1.86
C GLY A 3 -15.25 -1.86 0.91
N MET A 4 -15.56 -1.49 -0.32
CA MET A 4 -16.08 -2.41 -1.34
C MET A 4 -15.08 -3.51 -1.70
N ALA A 5 -13.78 -3.16 -1.79
CA ALA A 5 -12.73 -4.15 -2.00
C ALA A 5 -12.63 -5.17 -0.85
N GLN A 6 -12.85 -4.74 0.39
CA GLN A 6 -12.86 -5.67 1.54
C GLN A 6 -14.12 -6.54 1.57
N MET A 7 -15.28 -6.02 1.18
CA MET A 7 -16.49 -6.84 1.03
C MET A 7 -16.32 -7.95 -0.01
N SER A 8 -15.75 -7.63 -1.18
CA SER A 8 -15.44 -8.65 -2.19
C SER A 8 -14.39 -9.65 -1.72
N ALA A 9 -13.43 -9.24 -0.89
CA ALA A 9 -12.46 -10.16 -0.29
C ALA A 9 -13.10 -11.16 0.67
N ILE A 10 -14.14 -10.77 1.43
CA ILE A 10 -14.92 -11.68 2.28
C ILE A 10 -15.58 -12.76 1.40
N LEU A 11 -16.30 -12.35 0.36
CA LEU A 11 -16.92 -13.29 -0.57
C LEU A 11 -15.90 -14.23 -1.23
N ALA A 12 -14.78 -13.68 -1.69
CA ALA A 12 -13.70 -14.45 -2.31
C ALA A 12 -13.04 -15.46 -1.35
N SER A 13 -13.06 -15.19 -0.03
CA SER A 13 -12.47 -16.09 0.97
C SER A 13 -13.37 -17.29 1.32
N PHE A 14 -14.68 -17.06 1.39
CA PHE A 14 -15.64 -18.14 1.77
C PHE A 14 -16.16 -18.94 0.57
N LEU A 15 -16.34 -18.28 -0.58
CA LEU A 15 -16.97 -18.88 -1.75
C LEU A 15 -16.28 -20.18 -2.25
N PRO A 16 -14.92 -20.25 -2.33
CA PRO A 16 -14.26 -21.49 -2.74
C PRO A 16 -14.58 -22.67 -1.82
N GLY A 17 -14.58 -22.46 -0.51
CA GLY A 17 -14.90 -23.49 0.47
C GLY A 17 -16.34 -24.01 0.33
N ILE A 18 -17.29 -23.10 0.13
CA ILE A 18 -18.71 -23.44 -0.08
C ILE A 18 -18.91 -24.23 -1.37
N LEU A 19 -18.30 -23.77 -2.47
CA LEU A 19 -18.42 -24.42 -3.78
C LEU A 19 -17.79 -25.83 -3.79
N LEU A 20 -16.60 -25.97 -3.22
CA LEU A 20 -15.93 -27.26 -3.14
C LEU A 20 -16.67 -28.25 -2.23
N ASN A 21 -17.28 -27.78 -1.13
CA ASN A 21 -18.12 -28.63 -0.29
C ASN A 21 -19.40 -29.07 -1.01
N HIS A 22 -19.97 -28.21 -1.88
CA HIS A 22 -21.19 -28.53 -2.62
C HIS A 22 -20.95 -29.48 -3.80
N PHE A 23 -19.85 -29.29 -4.55
CA PHE A 23 -19.54 -30.07 -5.76
C PHE A 23 -18.66 -31.31 -5.49
N GLY A 24 -18.15 -31.50 -4.27
CA GLY A 24 -17.24 -32.60 -3.88
C GLY A 24 -15.76 -32.18 -3.89
N LYS A 25 -15.05 -32.58 -2.83
CA LYS A 25 -13.67 -32.09 -2.54
C LYS A 25 -12.58 -32.73 -3.44
N ASP A 26 -12.83 -33.91 -4.00
CA ASP A 26 -11.81 -34.73 -4.66
C ASP A 26 -11.94 -34.79 -6.19
N ASN A 27 -12.80 -33.96 -6.79
CA ASN A 27 -13.06 -34.03 -8.22
C ASN A 27 -12.52 -32.76 -8.93
N ALA A 28 -11.68 -32.94 -9.94
CA ALA A 28 -11.18 -31.85 -10.80
C ALA A 28 -12.30 -31.02 -11.42
N VAL A 29 -13.46 -31.61 -11.68
CA VAL A 29 -14.66 -30.95 -12.20
C VAL A 29 -15.20 -29.90 -11.23
N SER A 30 -15.06 -30.11 -9.93
CA SER A 30 -15.50 -29.15 -8.89
C SER A 30 -14.71 -27.83 -8.94
N PHE A 31 -13.40 -27.91 -9.22
CA PHE A 31 -12.54 -26.74 -9.42
C PHE A 31 -12.91 -25.99 -10.70
N PHE A 32 -13.29 -26.72 -11.77
CA PHE A 32 -13.77 -26.11 -12.99
C PHE A 32 -15.06 -25.31 -12.77
N TYR A 33 -16.06 -25.89 -12.08
CA TYR A 33 -17.31 -25.16 -11.77
C TYR A 33 -17.06 -23.97 -10.84
N ALA A 34 -16.19 -24.09 -9.85
CA ALA A 34 -15.82 -22.97 -9.01
C ALA A 34 -15.18 -21.83 -9.83
N SER A 35 -14.24 -22.18 -10.71
CA SER A 35 -13.62 -21.20 -11.62
C SER A 35 -14.62 -20.54 -12.58
N LEU A 36 -15.58 -21.30 -13.08
CA LEU A 36 -16.65 -20.78 -13.94
C LEU A 36 -17.51 -19.75 -13.21
N VAL A 37 -17.93 -20.05 -11.96
CA VAL A 37 -18.71 -19.11 -11.14
C VAL A 37 -17.93 -17.83 -10.90
N PHE A 38 -16.64 -17.90 -10.54
CA PHE A 38 -15.80 -16.71 -10.39
C PHE A 38 -15.66 -15.90 -11.68
N SER A 39 -15.48 -16.58 -12.81
CA SER A 39 -15.37 -15.92 -14.12
C SER A 39 -16.64 -15.17 -14.51
N VAL A 40 -17.80 -15.77 -14.26
CA VAL A 40 -19.10 -15.13 -14.50
C VAL A 40 -19.28 -13.92 -13.58
N LEU A 41 -18.97 -14.05 -12.28
CA LEU A 41 -19.02 -12.92 -11.35
C LEU A 41 -18.09 -11.77 -11.77
N CYS A 42 -16.87 -12.07 -12.18
CA CYS A 42 -15.95 -11.07 -12.73
C CYS A 42 -16.51 -10.37 -13.96
N ALA A 43 -17.07 -11.13 -14.91
CA ALA A 43 -17.67 -10.57 -16.12
C ALA A 43 -18.84 -9.63 -15.80
N ILE A 44 -19.73 -10.04 -14.87
CA ILE A 44 -20.83 -9.21 -14.41
C ILE A 44 -20.31 -7.91 -13.78
N MET A 45 -19.32 -7.99 -12.86
CA MET A 45 -18.75 -6.81 -12.19
C MET A 45 -18.07 -5.87 -13.18
N LEU A 46 -17.32 -6.37 -14.16
CA LEU A 46 -16.70 -5.55 -15.20
C LEU A 46 -17.76 -4.85 -16.06
N THR A 47 -18.82 -5.56 -16.42
CA THR A 47 -19.94 -4.99 -17.20
C THR A 47 -20.66 -3.89 -16.40
N LEU A 48 -20.89 -4.10 -15.09
CA LEU A 48 -21.48 -3.08 -14.23
C LEU A 48 -20.58 -1.85 -14.12
N VAL A 49 -19.26 -2.03 -13.94
CA VAL A 49 -18.30 -0.92 -13.93
C VAL A 49 -18.37 -0.15 -15.25
N TRP A 50 -18.35 -0.85 -16.40
CA TRP A 50 -18.45 -0.22 -17.71
C TRP A 50 -19.76 0.57 -17.87
N PHE A 51 -20.88 0.03 -17.38
CA PHE A 51 -22.19 0.66 -17.53
C PHE A 51 -22.38 1.88 -16.61
N PHE A 52 -21.82 1.84 -15.38
CA PHE A 52 -22.01 2.90 -14.37
C PHE A 52 -20.87 3.92 -14.31
N THR A 53 -19.80 3.76 -15.10
CA THR A 53 -18.70 4.74 -15.15
C THR A 53 -18.75 5.50 -16.47
N TRP A 54 -18.56 6.81 -16.37
CA TRP A 54 -18.42 7.68 -17.54
C TRP A 54 -17.21 8.60 -17.37
N GLU A 55 -16.60 8.98 -18.46
CA GLU A 55 -15.59 10.01 -18.48
C GLU A 55 -16.24 11.38 -18.69
N ARG A 56 -15.62 12.42 -18.14
CA ARG A 56 -16.10 13.79 -18.39
C ARG A 56 -16.00 14.11 -19.87
N PRO A 57 -17.02 14.76 -20.46
CA PRO A 57 -16.95 15.22 -21.82
C PRO A 57 -15.70 16.09 -22.06
N ARG A 58 -15.11 15.96 -23.23
CA ARG A 58 -13.86 16.67 -23.58
C ARG A 58 -13.98 18.20 -23.51
N GLU A 59 -15.18 18.70 -23.69
CA GLU A 59 -15.55 20.12 -23.59
C GLU A 59 -15.36 20.68 -22.16
N GLU A 60 -15.42 19.83 -21.14
CA GLU A 60 -15.19 20.18 -19.73
C GLU A 60 -13.71 20.10 -19.30
N TRP A 61 -12.84 19.72 -20.22
CA TRP A 61 -11.41 19.59 -19.90
C TRP A 61 -10.74 20.95 -19.83
N THR A 62 -9.84 21.11 -18.89
CA THR A 62 -9.01 22.33 -18.80
C THR A 62 -8.07 22.42 -20.01
N GLU A 63 -7.74 23.67 -20.43
CA GLU A 63 -6.77 23.88 -21.52
C GLU A 63 -5.44 23.15 -21.30
N ALA A 64 -4.98 23.06 -20.04
CA ALA A 64 -3.77 22.31 -19.69
C ALA A 64 -3.90 20.82 -19.94
N ALA A 65 -5.09 20.23 -19.69
CA ALA A 65 -5.36 18.82 -19.96
C ALA A 65 -5.42 18.54 -21.46
N LEU A 66 -6.04 19.44 -22.23
CA LEU A 66 -6.11 19.34 -23.69
C LEU A 66 -4.72 19.41 -24.33
N LYS A 67 -3.90 20.37 -23.94
CA LYS A 67 -2.50 20.50 -24.41
C LYS A 67 -1.67 19.25 -24.06
N ALA A 68 -1.82 18.74 -22.84
CA ALA A 68 -1.11 17.50 -22.42
C ALA A 68 -1.52 16.27 -23.23
N GLU A 69 -2.78 16.20 -23.67
CA GLU A 69 -3.25 15.12 -24.55
C GLU A 69 -2.73 15.28 -25.98
N GLU A 70 -2.74 16.47 -26.53
CA GLU A 70 -2.18 16.76 -27.85
C GLU A 70 -0.69 16.44 -27.93
N GLU A 71 0.09 16.85 -26.92
CA GLU A 71 1.50 16.46 -26.81
C GLU A 71 1.71 14.93 -26.78
N LYS A 72 0.81 14.18 -26.13
CA LYS A 72 0.90 12.72 -26.08
C LYS A 72 0.66 12.07 -27.46
N LYS A 73 -0.23 12.63 -28.28
CA LYS A 73 -0.56 12.07 -29.61
C LYS A 73 0.60 12.10 -30.60
N HIS A 74 1.53 13.06 -30.43
CA HIS A 74 2.69 13.22 -31.31
C HIS A 74 3.93 12.45 -30.86
N LEU A 75 3.88 11.75 -29.72
CA LEU A 75 5.02 10.98 -29.21
C LEU A 75 5.10 9.60 -29.85
N SER A 76 6.29 9.24 -30.36
CA SER A 76 6.58 7.85 -30.73
C SER A 76 6.47 6.93 -29.50
N PHE A 77 6.23 5.64 -29.73
CA PHE A 77 6.15 4.63 -28.66
C PHE A 77 7.39 4.69 -27.73
N THR A 78 8.59 4.75 -28.30
CA THR A 78 9.84 4.85 -27.53
C THR A 78 9.90 6.12 -26.68
N GLN A 79 9.45 7.26 -27.21
CA GLN A 79 9.38 8.52 -26.47
C GLN A 79 8.35 8.46 -25.34
N SER A 80 7.22 7.82 -25.57
CA SER A 80 6.18 7.60 -24.56
C SER A 80 6.68 6.73 -23.41
N MET A 81 7.40 5.63 -23.74
CA MET A 81 8.02 4.77 -22.73
C MET A 81 9.12 5.48 -21.93
N ASN A 82 9.97 6.27 -22.59
CA ASN A 82 10.98 7.07 -21.89
C ASN A 82 10.33 8.13 -20.99
N ARG A 83 9.29 8.81 -21.47
CA ARG A 83 8.50 9.74 -20.63
C ARG A 83 7.93 9.05 -19.40
N LEU A 84 7.28 7.90 -19.59
CA LEU A 84 6.72 7.12 -18.49
C LEU A 84 7.79 6.72 -17.48
N PHE A 85 8.95 6.24 -17.94
CA PHE A 85 10.06 5.86 -17.06
C PHE A 85 10.61 7.05 -16.28
N VAL A 86 10.81 8.21 -16.93
CA VAL A 86 11.25 9.44 -16.27
C VAL A 86 10.22 9.91 -15.24
N GLU A 87 8.93 9.87 -15.57
CA GLU A 87 7.87 10.25 -14.63
C GLU A 87 7.82 9.30 -13.42
N LEU A 88 7.82 7.98 -13.63
CA LEU A 88 7.84 7.01 -12.56
C LEU A 88 9.08 7.17 -11.66
N SER A 89 10.26 7.30 -12.25
CA SER A 89 11.50 7.45 -11.48
C SER A 89 11.56 8.80 -10.74
N SER A 90 10.97 9.86 -11.29
CA SER A 90 10.91 11.18 -10.65
C SER A 90 10.12 11.16 -9.33
N THR A 91 9.08 10.33 -9.20
CA THR A 91 8.31 10.20 -7.97
C THR A 91 9.16 9.66 -6.82
N LEU A 92 10.10 8.75 -7.12
CA LEU A 92 11.02 8.20 -6.12
C LEU A 92 12.03 9.22 -5.58
N ARG A 93 12.18 10.37 -6.23
CA ARG A 93 13.01 11.48 -5.73
C ARG A 93 12.32 12.27 -4.62
N ILE A 94 10.99 12.18 -4.50
CA ILE A 94 10.20 12.87 -3.49
C ILE A 94 10.33 12.14 -2.15
N LYS A 95 10.89 12.80 -1.14
CA LYS A 95 11.19 12.21 0.17
C LYS A 95 9.96 11.62 0.85
N ILE A 96 8.87 12.38 0.91
CA ILE A 96 7.64 11.93 1.57
C ILE A 96 7.02 10.72 0.87
N PHE A 97 7.13 10.66 -0.47
CA PHE A 97 6.66 9.50 -1.23
C PHE A 97 7.48 8.25 -0.95
N ARG A 98 8.81 8.33 -0.85
CA ARG A 98 9.64 7.17 -0.47
C ARG A 98 9.26 6.63 0.90
N GLN A 99 8.97 7.51 1.87
CA GLN A 99 8.51 7.10 3.20
C GLN A 99 7.14 6.43 3.12
N HIS A 100 6.21 7.01 2.37
CA HIS A 100 4.89 6.44 2.13
C HIS A 100 4.99 5.05 1.45
N LEU A 101 5.80 4.94 0.40
CA LEU A 101 6.02 3.69 -0.31
C LEU A 101 6.64 2.62 0.59
N GLY A 102 7.57 3.01 1.48
CA GLY A 102 8.16 2.11 2.47
C GLY A 102 7.14 1.59 3.48
N MET A 103 6.24 2.43 3.99
CA MET A 103 5.12 2.00 4.84
C MET A 103 4.17 1.07 4.06
N TYR A 104 3.82 1.43 2.84
CA TYR A 104 2.94 0.66 1.98
C TYR A 104 3.52 -0.74 1.70
N LEU A 105 4.75 -0.82 1.21
CA LEU A 105 5.40 -2.08 0.90
C LEU A 105 5.67 -2.91 2.15
N GLY A 106 6.14 -2.29 3.26
CA GLY A 106 6.37 -2.99 4.52
C GLY A 106 5.14 -3.71 5.04
N GLY A 107 3.97 -3.08 4.98
CA GLY A 107 2.71 -3.70 5.36
C GLY A 107 2.24 -4.79 4.39
N TYR A 108 2.30 -4.52 3.09
CA TYR A 108 1.79 -5.46 2.08
C TYR A 108 2.69 -6.68 1.86
N ILE A 109 4.01 -6.51 1.86
CA ILE A 109 4.95 -7.64 1.75
C ILE A 109 4.79 -8.57 2.96
N ALA A 110 4.60 -8.01 4.17
CA ALA A 110 4.33 -8.81 5.36
C ALA A 110 3.04 -9.63 5.21
N GLN A 111 1.97 -9.06 4.63
CA GLN A 111 0.74 -9.80 4.33
C GLN A 111 0.97 -10.88 3.27
N ASP A 112 1.82 -10.65 2.27
CA ASP A 112 2.11 -11.65 1.24
C ASP A 112 2.92 -12.82 1.79
N VAL A 113 3.95 -12.53 2.62
CA VAL A 113 4.73 -13.57 3.32
C VAL A 113 3.82 -14.40 4.22
N PHE A 114 2.97 -13.75 5.01
CA PHE A 114 1.99 -14.43 5.85
C PHE A 114 1.05 -15.32 5.03
N ASN A 115 0.44 -14.79 3.97
CA ASN A 115 -0.51 -15.52 3.13
C ASN A 115 0.14 -16.69 2.41
N ALA A 116 1.39 -16.56 1.98
CA ALA A 116 2.11 -17.60 1.25
C ALA A 116 2.28 -18.88 2.08
N VAL A 117 2.38 -18.77 3.41
CA VAL A 117 2.59 -19.94 4.29
C VAL A 117 1.39 -20.26 5.17
N PHE A 118 0.36 -19.41 5.25
CA PHE A 118 -0.74 -19.61 6.19
C PHE A 118 -1.53 -20.90 5.96
N THR A 119 -1.83 -21.22 4.72
CA THR A 119 -2.51 -22.51 4.39
C THR A 119 -1.60 -23.70 4.70
N TYR A 120 -0.30 -23.60 4.44
CA TYR A 120 0.66 -24.66 4.82
C TYR A 120 0.75 -24.82 6.34
N TYR A 121 0.69 -23.72 7.09
CA TYR A 121 0.63 -23.76 8.56
C TYR A 121 -0.59 -24.56 9.04
N VAL A 122 -1.78 -24.28 8.51
CA VAL A 122 -3.01 -24.98 8.92
C VAL A 122 -2.96 -26.47 8.54
N VAL A 123 -2.49 -26.79 7.34
CA VAL A 123 -2.51 -28.17 6.82
C VAL A 123 -1.37 -29.01 7.39
N PHE A 124 -0.14 -28.48 7.43
CA PHE A 124 1.05 -29.30 7.75
C PHE A 124 1.58 -29.12 9.18
N VAL A 125 1.25 -27.98 9.83
CA VAL A 125 1.68 -27.73 11.22
C VAL A 125 0.55 -28.05 12.19
N LEU A 126 -0.67 -27.56 11.91
CA LEU A 126 -1.85 -27.88 12.73
C LEU A 126 -2.49 -29.22 12.36
N MET A 127 -2.06 -29.85 11.25
CA MET A 127 -2.62 -31.13 10.75
C MET A 127 -4.15 -31.06 10.56
N GLN A 128 -4.66 -29.92 10.15
CA GLN A 128 -6.08 -29.65 9.93
C GLN A 128 -6.43 -29.65 8.44
N GLU A 129 -7.72 -29.73 8.12
CA GLU A 129 -8.18 -29.63 6.73
C GLU A 129 -8.00 -28.24 6.15
N ALA A 130 -7.83 -28.15 4.82
CA ALA A 130 -7.77 -26.87 4.09
C ALA A 130 -9.04 -26.02 4.27
N SER A 131 -10.19 -26.63 4.54
CA SER A 131 -11.45 -25.97 4.90
C SER A 131 -11.31 -25.08 6.13
N MET A 132 -10.52 -25.51 7.12
CA MET A 132 -10.22 -24.73 8.32
C MET A 132 -9.40 -23.47 7.97
N ALA A 133 -8.42 -23.60 7.07
CA ALA A 133 -7.68 -22.42 6.59
C ALA A 133 -8.62 -21.37 5.95
N SER A 134 -9.60 -21.82 5.15
CA SER A 134 -10.61 -20.93 4.56
C SER A 134 -11.45 -20.22 5.62
N ASN A 135 -11.87 -20.93 6.67
CA ASN A 135 -12.64 -20.34 7.77
C ASN A 135 -11.83 -19.29 8.55
N LEU A 136 -10.57 -19.58 8.84
CA LEU A 136 -9.68 -18.63 9.53
C LEU A 136 -9.40 -17.39 8.65
N LEU A 137 -9.12 -17.59 7.36
CA LEU A 137 -8.94 -16.48 6.40
C LEU A 137 -10.24 -15.67 6.22
N GLY A 138 -11.39 -16.33 6.19
CA GLY A 138 -12.69 -15.68 6.13
C GLY A 138 -12.95 -14.83 7.38
N THR A 139 -12.62 -15.35 8.57
CA THR A 139 -12.68 -14.59 9.82
C THR A 139 -11.75 -13.37 9.76
N MET A 140 -10.50 -13.54 9.30
CA MET A 140 -9.59 -12.40 9.09
C MET A 140 -10.21 -11.36 8.15
N ALA A 141 -10.86 -11.79 7.05
CA ALA A 141 -11.44 -10.87 6.07
C ALA A 141 -12.62 -10.07 6.66
N ILE A 142 -13.45 -10.68 7.51
CA ILE A 142 -14.52 -9.97 8.23
C ILE A 142 -13.91 -8.88 9.13
N PHE A 143 -12.92 -9.23 9.94
CA PHE A 143 -12.27 -8.26 10.84
C PHE A 143 -11.42 -7.23 10.10
N GLN A 144 -10.89 -7.53 8.91
CA GLN A 144 -10.29 -6.53 8.02
C GLN A 144 -11.32 -5.49 7.58
N PHE A 145 -12.53 -5.90 7.23
CA PHE A 145 -13.60 -4.96 6.87
C PHE A 145 -13.97 -4.05 8.05
N ILE A 146 -14.16 -4.63 9.23
CA ILE A 146 -14.43 -3.88 10.47
C ILE A 146 -13.29 -2.87 10.75
N ALA A 147 -12.05 -3.30 10.61
CA ALA A 147 -10.88 -2.45 10.82
C ALA A 147 -10.85 -1.27 9.85
N VAL A 148 -11.20 -1.45 8.58
CA VAL A 148 -11.25 -0.35 7.60
C VAL A 148 -12.21 0.75 8.07
N ILE A 149 -13.37 0.38 8.61
CA ILE A 149 -14.35 1.34 9.15
C ILE A 149 -13.79 2.03 10.40
N ALA A 150 -13.21 1.27 11.32
CA ALA A 150 -12.62 1.79 12.55
C ALA A 150 -11.41 2.70 12.32
N MET A 151 -10.67 2.48 11.24
CA MET A 151 -9.50 3.28 10.89
C MET A 151 -9.84 4.70 10.43
N ILE A 152 -11.07 4.97 9.98
CA ILE A 152 -11.49 6.32 9.58
C ILE A 152 -11.35 7.30 10.75
N PRO A 153 -12.07 7.12 11.88
CA PRO A 153 -11.94 8.02 13.03
C PRO A 153 -10.54 7.97 13.68
N LEU A 154 -9.85 6.82 13.67
CA LEU A 154 -8.49 6.72 14.19
C LEU A 154 -7.50 7.60 13.41
N CYS A 155 -7.55 7.56 12.08
CA CYS A 155 -6.68 8.39 11.25
C CYS A 155 -6.98 9.89 11.39
N ILE A 156 -8.25 10.25 11.60
CA ILE A 156 -8.65 11.64 11.86
C ILE A 156 -8.09 12.10 13.21
N ARG A 157 -8.23 11.29 14.27
CA ARG A 157 -7.85 11.66 15.63
C ARG A 157 -6.33 11.64 15.86
N PHE A 158 -5.65 10.59 15.44
CA PHE A 158 -4.23 10.35 15.73
C PHE A 158 -3.31 10.65 14.55
N GLY A 159 -3.87 10.76 13.35
CA GLY A 159 -3.11 10.89 12.11
C GLY A 159 -2.69 9.54 11.50
N PRO A 160 -2.24 9.54 10.23
CA PRO A 160 -1.98 8.30 9.51
C PRO A 160 -0.78 7.49 10.06
N ALA A 161 0.34 8.13 10.43
CA ALA A 161 1.52 7.41 10.88
C ALA A 161 1.34 6.70 12.24
N PRO A 162 0.78 7.33 13.30
CA PRO A 162 0.45 6.63 14.53
C PRO A 162 -0.55 5.49 14.32
N SER A 163 -1.59 5.74 13.54
CA SER A 163 -2.61 4.72 13.21
C SER A 163 -2.00 3.53 12.49
N TYR A 164 -1.08 3.76 11.54
CA TYR A 164 -0.32 2.69 10.87
C TYR A 164 0.50 1.87 11.87
N ARG A 165 1.20 2.51 12.81
CA ARG A 165 1.99 1.81 13.83
C ARG A 165 1.14 0.91 14.72
N MET A 166 -0.05 1.38 15.13
CA MET A 166 -0.98 0.57 15.93
C MET A 166 -1.37 -0.72 15.22
N VAL A 167 -1.74 -0.64 13.95
CA VAL A 167 -2.18 -1.81 13.19
C VAL A 167 -1.03 -2.74 12.78
N VAL A 168 0.18 -2.21 12.58
CA VAL A 168 1.40 -3.02 12.38
C VAL A 168 1.70 -3.87 13.63
N VAL A 169 1.64 -3.25 14.83
CA VAL A 169 1.82 -3.97 16.09
C VAL A 169 0.73 -5.04 16.25
N LEU A 170 -0.51 -4.71 15.96
CA LEU A 170 -1.63 -5.65 16.07
C LEU A 170 -1.47 -6.85 15.13
N PHE A 171 -1.06 -6.62 13.89
CA PHE A 171 -0.77 -7.70 12.94
C PHE A 171 0.43 -8.55 13.38
N GLY A 172 1.50 -7.92 13.88
CA GLY A 172 2.67 -8.61 14.41
C GLY A 172 2.32 -9.49 15.62
N LEU A 173 1.52 -8.98 16.55
CA LEU A 173 1.03 -9.76 17.69
C LEU A 173 0.21 -10.97 17.22
N GLY A 174 -0.71 -10.79 16.27
CA GLY A 174 -1.47 -11.90 15.70
C GLY A 174 -0.56 -12.96 15.06
N SER A 175 0.45 -12.53 14.31
CA SER A 175 1.41 -13.43 13.66
C SER A 175 2.25 -14.24 14.66
N ILE A 176 2.74 -13.61 15.74
CA ILE A 176 3.46 -14.30 16.84
C ILE A 176 2.52 -15.26 17.57
N SER A 177 1.26 -14.86 17.80
CA SER A 177 0.31 -15.68 18.56
C SER A 177 0.03 -17.02 17.92
N TYR A 178 0.05 -17.14 16.59
CA TYR A 178 -0.06 -18.42 15.89
C TYR A 178 1.12 -19.37 16.24
N ALA A 179 2.34 -18.85 16.26
CA ALA A 179 3.50 -19.63 16.64
C ALA A 179 3.49 -19.97 18.15
N ALA A 180 3.14 -19.00 18.99
CA ALA A 180 3.03 -19.20 20.43
C ALA A 180 1.99 -20.28 20.79
N LEU A 181 0.85 -20.27 20.11
CA LEU A 181 -0.21 -21.27 20.31
C LEU A 181 0.25 -22.69 20.00
N TYR A 182 1.04 -22.84 18.92
CA TYR A 182 1.63 -24.11 18.57
C TYR A 182 2.60 -24.63 19.65
N TYR A 183 3.54 -23.80 20.08
CA TYR A 183 4.52 -24.18 21.10
C TYR A 183 3.90 -24.40 22.50
N ALA A 184 2.76 -23.76 22.79
CA ALA A 184 2.00 -24.00 24.01
C ALA A 184 1.18 -25.29 24.00
N GLY A 185 1.11 -26.01 22.86
CA GLY A 185 0.27 -27.20 22.71
C GLY A 185 -1.23 -26.92 22.75
N MET A 186 -1.63 -25.69 22.47
CA MET A 186 -3.03 -25.21 22.53
C MET A 186 -3.65 -25.01 21.12
N SER A 187 -3.01 -25.55 20.10
CA SER A 187 -3.41 -25.39 18.69
C SER A 187 -4.73 -26.06 18.33
N ASP A 188 -5.23 -26.97 19.17
CA ASP A 188 -6.52 -27.65 18.96
C ASP A 188 -7.73 -26.82 19.42
N ILE A 189 -7.49 -25.70 20.13
CA ILE A 189 -8.55 -24.85 20.63
C ILE A 189 -9.01 -23.90 19.52
N TYR A 190 -10.03 -24.31 18.77
CA TYR A 190 -10.58 -23.56 17.64
C TYR A 190 -10.96 -22.11 17.97
N ALA A 191 -11.52 -21.87 19.15
CA ALA A 191 -11.89 -20.53 19.60
C ALA A 191 -10.67 -19.59 19.70
N LEU A 192 -9.50 -20.08 20.13
CA LEU A 192 -8.27 -19.28 20.17
C LEU A 192 -7.76 -18.97 18.77
N LEU A 193 -7.83 -19.93 17.85
CA LEU A 193 -7.46 -19.70 16.45
C LEU A 193 -8.35 -18.62 15.80
N LEU A 194 -9.66 -18.64 16.07
CA LEU A 194 -10.59 -17.60 15.61
C LEU A 194 -10.28 -16.24 16.23
N LEU A 195 -9.97 -16.19 17.53
CA LEU A 195 -9.58 -14.93 18.20
C LEU A 195 -8.30 -14.35 17.59
N ILE A 196 -7.28 -15.16 17.38
CA ILE A 196 -6.03 -14.75 16.76
C ILE A 196 -6.28 -14.29 15.32
N SER A 197 -7.14 -14.98 14.57
CA SER A 197 -7.55 -14.58 13.22
C SER A 197 -8.25 -13.22 13.23
N ALA A 198 -9.10 -12.95 14.21
CA ALA A 198 -9.76 -11.66 14.38
C ALA A 198 -8.73 -10.53 14.62
N ILE A 199 -7.80 -10.73 15.55
CA ILE A 199 -6.72 -9.77 15.87
C ILE A 199 -5.85 -9.51 14.63
N THR A 200 -5.44 -10.59 13.95
CA THR A 200 -4.66 -10.52 12.71
C THR A 200 -5.42 -9.75 11.63
N GLY A 201 -6.72 -10.02 11.47
CA GLY A 201 -7.61 -9.34 10.53
C GLY A 201 -7.71 -7.84 10.80
N LEU A 202 -7.86 -7.43 12.07
CA LEU A 202 -7.87 -6.01 12.45
C LEU A 202 -6.58 -5.31 12.05
N GLY A 203 -5.41 -5.90 12.32
CA GLY A 203 -4.12 -5.36 11.92
C GLY A 203 -3.99 -5.20 10.40
N ARG A 204 -4.35 -6.25 9.65
CA ARG A 204 -4.29 -6.26 8.18
C ARG A 204 -5.22 -5.24 7.53
N GLY A 205 -6.44 -5.07 8.06
CA GLY A 205 -7.39 -4.10 7.56
C GLY A 205 -6.88 -2.66 7.65
N GLY A 206 -6.23 -2.31 8.75
CA GLY A 206 -5.62 -1.00 8.90
C GLY A 206 -4.43 -0.78 7.96
N ILE A 207 -3.59 -1.80 7.74
CA ILE A 207 -2.51 -1.76 6.74
C ILE A 207 -3.07 -1.54 5.34
N ASN A 208 -4.23 -2.12 5.02
CA ASN A 208 -4.88 -1.90 3.73
C ASN A 208 -5.49 -0.50 3.61
N TYR A 209 -5.94 0.10 4.71
CA TYR A 209 -6.59 1.41 4.71
C TYR A 209 -5.60 2.58 4.68
N VAL A 210 -4.64 2.61 5.62
CA VAL A 210 -3.83 3.82 5.90
C VAL A 210 -3.04 4.31 4.68
N PRO A 211 -2.29 3.47 3.92
CA PRO A 211 -1.54 3.96 2.78
C PRO A 211 -2.44 4.52 1.68
N TRP A 212 -3.57 3.89 1.38
CA TRP A 212 -4.48 4.37 0.36
C TRP A 212 -5.22 5.65 0.77
N ASN A 213 -5.52 5.81 2.06
CA ASN A 213 -6.06 7.07 2.57
C ASN A 213 -5.04 8.21 2.46
N THR A 214 -3.77 7.92 2.74
CA THR A 214 -2.69 8.92 2.72
C THR A 214 -2.22 9.24 1.30
N TYR A 215 -2.47 8.36 0.34
CA TYR A 215 -2.10 8.51 -1.07
C TYR A 215 -2.55 9.85 -1.67
N THR A 216 -3.77 10.29 -1.38
CA THR A 216 -4.30 11.57 -1.88
C THR A 216 -3.50 12.78 -1.39
N TYR A 217 -3.00 12.72 -0.15
CA TYR A 217 -2.16 13.79 0.41
C TYR A 217 -0.78 13.86 -0.23
N ILE A 218 -0.25 12.71 -0.67
CA ILE A 218 1.04 12.64 -1.39
C ILE A 218 0.93 13.34 -2.75
N SER A 219 -0.18 13.18 -3.44
CA SER A 219 -0.43 13.84 -4.72
C SER A 219 -0.44 15.37 -4.59
N ASP A 220 -0.98 15.88 -3.48
CA ASP A 220 -0.95 17.32 -3.20
C ASP A 220 0.49 17.83 -2.90
N VAL A 221 1.32 17.02 -2.23
CA VAL A 221 2.75 17.36 -2.04
C VAL A 221 3.49 17.41 -3.38
N ASP A 222 3.21 16.47 -4.28
CA ASP A 222 3.79 16.47 -5.62
C ASP A 222 3.40 17.69 -6.41
N GLU A 223 2.15 18.12 -6.32
CA GLU A 223 1.66 19.32 -6.99
C GLU A 223 2.41 20.58 -6.55
N VAL A 224 2.65 20.75 -5.24
CA VAL A 224 3.45 21.84 -4.71
C VAL A 224 4.88 21.82 -5.27
N ILE A 225 5.47 20.65 -5.42
CA ILE A 225 6.84 20.50 -5.93
C ILE A 225 6.90 20.77 -7.43
N THR A 226 6.00 20.18 -8.21
CA THR A 226 6.10 20.12 -9.67
C THR A 226 5.24 21.14 -10.41
N GLY A 227 4.25 21.71 -9.75
CA GLY A 227 3.20 22.53 -10.37
C GLY A 227 2.21 21.69 -11.21
N GLN A 228 2.21 20.37 -11.08
CA GLN A 228 1.40 19.45 -11.89
C GLN A 228 0.67 18.43 -11.03
N ARG A 229 -0.53 18.06 -11.43
CA ARG A 229 -1.30 17.00 -10.81
C ARG A 229 -1.01 15.65 -11.50
N ARG A 230 -0.21 14.79 -10.85
CA ARG A 230 0.26 13.52 -11.42
C ARG A 230 -0.21 12.29 -10.65
N GLU A 231 -1.45 12.32 -10.14
CA GLU A 231 -2.02 11.25 -9.30
C GLU A 231 -1.87 9.84 -9.90
N GLY A 232 -2.17 9.69 -11.20
CA GLY A 232 -2.09 8.40 -11.89
C GLY A 232 -0.68 7.80 -11.90
N ILE A 233 0.37 8.62 -11.91
CA ILE A 233 1.76 8.16 -11.90
C ILE A 233 2.12 7.53 -10.55
N PHE A 234 1.67 8.15 -9.46
CA PHE A 234 1.85 7.61 -8.11
C PHE A 234 1.11 6.29 -7.91
N ALA A 235 -0.14 6.19 -8.38
CA ALA A 235 -0.88 4.94 -8.37
C ALA A 235 -0.19 3.85 -9.21
N GLY A 236 0.36 4.24 -10.36
CA GLY A 236 1.12 3.35 -11.25
C GLY A 236 2.36 2.78 -10.57
N ILE A 237 3.22 3.62 -9.98
CA ILE A 237 4.44 3.15 -9.31
C ILE A 237 4.13 2.33 -8.05
N MET A 238 3.10 2.70 -7.26
CA MET A 238 2.65 1.91 -6.13
C MET A 238 2.18 0.52 -6.57
N THR A 239 1.40 0.44 -7.64
CA THR A 239 0.91 -0.84 -8.16
C THR A 239 2.05 -1.69 -8.74
N LEU A 240 2.95 -1.10 -9.51
CA LEU A 240 4.10 -1.78 -10.10
C LEU A 240 5.02 -2.37 -9.01
N THR A 241 5.43 -1.54 -8.06
CA THR A 241 6.30 -1.97 -6.95
C THR A 241 5.62 -3.01 -6.07
N ARG A 242 4.30 -2.86 -5.85
CA ARG A 242 3.51 -3.84 -5.10
C ARG A 242 3.51 -5.22 -5.78
N LYS A 243 3.29 -5.27 -7.10
CA LYS A 243 3.27 -6.54 -7.84
C LYS A 243 4.64 -7.18 -7.94
N ALA A 244 5.68 -6.39 -8.18
CA ALA A 244 7.06 -6.88 -8.17
C ALA A 244 7.47 -7.44 -6.80
N SER A 245 7.16 -6.71 -5.71
CA SER A 245 7.45 -7.15 -4.35
C SER A 245 6.67 -8.41 -3.95
N GLN A 246 5.40 -8.52 -4.38
CA GLN A 246 4.58 -9.72 -4.16
C GLN A 246 5.22 -10.95 -4.83
N ALA A 247 5.61 -10.84 -6.10
CA ALA A 247 6.27 -11.92 -6.82
C ALA A 247 7.59 -12.32 -6.13
N GLY A 248 8.40 -11.34 -5.72
CA GLY A 248 9.64 -11.59 -4.97
C GLY A 248 9.40 -12.27 -3.62
N ALA A 249 8.41 -11.84 -2.86
CA ALA A 249 8.08 -12.43 -1.56
C ALA A 249 7.65 -13.89 -1.70
N VAL A 250 6.73 -14.19 -2.64
CA VAL A 250 6.26 -15.56 -2.88
C VAL A 250 7.41 -16.45 -3.38
N MET A 251 8.26 -15.94 -4.27
CA MET A 251 9.42 -16.67 -4.76
C MET A 251 10.40 -17.01 -3.62
N LEU A 252 10.72 -16.04 -2.74
CA LEU A 252 11.60 -16.26 -1.60
C LEU A 252 11.03 -17.28 -0.62
N VAL A 253 9.73 -17.20 -0.31
CA VAL A 253 9.05 -18.22 0.51
C VAL A 253 9.16 -19.60 -0.13
N GLY A 254 8.91 -19.72 -1.44
CA GLY A 254 9.04 -20.99 -2.15
C GLY A 254 10.45 -21.57 -2.10
N ILE A 255 11.48 -20.74 -2.29
CA ILE A 255 12.89 -21.16 -2.18
C ILE A 255 13.21 -21.65 -0.75
N ILE A 256 12.81 -20.91 0.28
CA ILE A 256 13.04 -21.28 1.68
C ILE A 256 12.34 -22.61 2.00
N MET A 257 11.10 -22.79 1.57
CA MET A 257 10.35 -24.03 1.74
C MET A 257 11.06 -25.21 1.05
N GLN A 258 11.53 -25.03 -0.18
CA GLN A 258 12.27 -26.07 -0.90
C GLN A 258 13.58 -26.44 -0.20
N LEU A 259 14.34 -25.44 0.26
CA LEU A 259 15.59 -25.66 1.00
C LEU A 259 15.37 -26.34 2.36
N SER A 260 14.20 -26.19 2.98
CA SER A 260 13.85 -26.86 4.22
C SER A 260 13.45 -28.36 4.02
N GLY A 261 13.40 -28.83 2.77
CA GLY A 261 13.05 -30.21 2.46
C GLY A 261 11.54 -30.44 2.28
N PHE A 262 10.77 -29.41 1.92
CA PHE A 262 9.34 -29.57 1.62
C PHE A 262 9.12 -30.53 0.45
N VAL A 263 8.32 -31.57 0.67
CA VAL A 263 7.99 -32.59 -0.35
C VAL A 263 6.52 -32.43 -0.77
N SER A 264 6.32 -32.08 -2.02
CA SER A 264 4.98 -31.92 -2.59
C SER A 264 4.24 -33.27 -2.62
N GLY A 265 2.95 -33.26 -2.25
CA GLY A 265 2.09 -34.45 -2.25
C GLY A 265 2.15 -35.32 -0.99
N GLN A 266 3.08 -35.05 -0.07
CA GLN A 266 3.10 -35.73 1.23
C GLN A 266 2.19 -35.04 2.24
N LYS A 267 1.36 -35.82 2.97
CA LYS A 267 0.49 -35.25 4.03
C LYS A 267 1.26 -34.92 5.30
N VAL A 268 2.31 -35.64 5.62
CA VAL A 268 3.18 -35.40 6.78
C VAL A 268 4.51 -34.90 6.26
N GLN A 269 4.90 -33.71 6.67
CA GLN A 269 6.18 -33.12 6.30
C GLN A 269 7.25 -33.34 7.35
N PRO A 270 8.56 -33.29 6.99
CA PRO A 270 9.64 -33.36 7.97
C PRO A 270 9.49 -32.26 9.05
N PRO A 271 9.94 -32.52 10.31
CA PRO A 271 9.85 -31.52 11.39
C PRO A 271 10.50 -30.18 11.05
N GLU A 272 11.59 -30.19 10.29
CA GLU A 272 12.31 -29.00 9.83
C GLU A 272 11.41 -28.09 8.97
N VAL A 273 10.56 -28.69 8.14
CA VAL A 273 9.59 -27.95 7.31
C VAL A 273 8.53 -27.26 8.20
N SER A 274 8.02 -27.95 9.21
CA SER A 274 7.05 -27.39 10.16
C SER A 274 7.63 -26.20 10.90
N HIS A 275 8.88 -26.30 11.38
CA HIS A 275 9.61 -25.18 11.98
C HIS A 275 9.82 -24.04 11.01
N THR A 276 10.18 -24.32 9.77
CA THR A 276 10.38 -23.29 8.74
C THR A 276 9.07 -22.55 8.45
N ILE A 277 7.94 -23.24 8.33
CA ILE A 277 6.63 -22.63 8.16
C ILE A 277 6.32 -21.67 9.31
N LEU A 278 6.53 -22.09 10.56
CA LEU A 278 6.32 -21.26 11.75
C LEU A 278 7.23 -20.05 11.77
N MET A 279 8.50 -20.21 11.41
CA MET A 279 9.48 -19.11 11.36
C MET A 279 9.12 -18.08 10.28
N ILE A 280 8.70 -18.52 9.10
CA ILE A 280 8.26 -17.60 8.03
C ILE A 280 6.99 -16.88 8.46
N LEU A 281 5.99 -17.61 9.00
CA LEU A 281 4.72 -17.05 9.45
C LEU A 281 4.91 -15.96 10.51
N SER A 282 5.78 -16.21 11.50
CA SER A 282 6.02 -15.30 12.62
C SER A 282 7.17 -14.32 12.32
N MET A 283 8.42 -14.79 12.33
CA MET A 283 9.60 -13.94 12.21
C MET A 283 9.73 -13.29 10.84
N GLY A 284 9.44 -14.04 9.75
CA GLY A 284 9.46 -13.49 8.39
C GLY A 284 8.49 -12.33 8.23
N THR A 285 7.27 -12.49 8.72
CA THR A 285 6.26 -11.42 8.73
C THR A 285 6.70 -10.23 9.57
N ILE A 286 7.23 -10.47 10.79
CA ILE A 286 7.62 -9.41 11.72
C ILE A 286 8.79 -8.59 11.22
N VAL A 287 9.82 -9.21 10.65
CA VAL A 287 10.98 -8.49 10.10
C VAL A 287 10.54 -7.46 9.08
N VAL A 288 9.63 -7.81 8.19
CA VAL A 288 9.09 -6.90 7.19
C VAL A 288 8.22 -5.80 7.83
N LEU A 289 7.39 -6.16 8.83
CA LEU A 289 6.59 -5.18 9.57
C LEU A 289 7.45 -4.17 10.31
N ILE A 290 8.56 -4.59 10.92
CA ILE A 290 9.52 -3.69 11.58
C ILE A 290 10.09 -2.68 10.58
N CYS A 291 10.45 -3.09 9.37
CA CYS A 291 10.91 -2.15 8.34
C CYS A 291 9.86 -1.06 8.05
N GLY A 292 8.60 -1.45 7.83
CA GLY A 292 7.50 -0.50 7.64
C GLY A 292 7.27 0.41 8.86
N PHE A 293 7.33 -0.16 10.06
CA PHE A 293 7.19 0.56 11.32
C PHE A 293 8.28 1.64 11.48
N LEU A 294 9.55 1.29 11.27
CA LEU A 294 10.67 2.22 11.38
C LEU A 294 10.57 3.38 10.38
N VAL A 295 10.14 3.08 9.15
CA VAL A 295 9.87 4.13 8.14
C VAL A 295 8.76 5.06 8.62
N SER A 296 7.70 4.54 9.25
CA SER A 296 6.57 5.32 9.76
C SER A 296 6.96 6.34 10.85
N LEU A 297 8.04 6.10 11.58
CA LEU A 297 8.55 7.05 12.59
C LEU A 297 9.02 8.37 11.97
N ARG A 298 9.46 8.34 10.72
CA ARG A 298 9.93 9.52 9.98
C ARG A 298 8.83 10.21 9.16
N PHE A 299 7.65 9.60 9.07
CA PHE A 299 6.54 10.13 8.27
C PHE A 299 5.79 11.21 9.03
N LYS A 300 5.81 12.44 8.51
CA LYS A 300 5.29 13.64 9.19
C LYS A 300 4.03 14.24 8.55
N LEU A 301 3.54 13.63 7.48
CA LEU A 301 2.32 14.09 6.81
C LEU A 301 1.10 13.66 7.64
N ASN A 302 0.31 14.64 8.06
CA ASN A 302 -0.93 14.47 8.81
C ASN A 302 -1.94 15.56 8.40
N LEU A 303 -3.15 15.53 8.95
CA LEU A 303 -4.21 16.50 8.61
C LEU A 303 -3.79 17.95 8.80
N LYS A 304 -3.05 18.27 9.87
CA LYS A 304 -2.60 19.65 10.15
C LYS A 304 -1.55 20.12 9.15
N THR A 305 -0.51 19.29 8.90
CA THR A 305 0.53 19.64 7.93
C THR A 305 -0.02 19.66 6.50
N HIS A 306 -1.00 18.80 6.19
CA HIS A 306 -1.67 18.77 4.91
C HIS A 306 -2.58 19.99 4.69
N SER A 307 -3.30 20.49 5.71
CA SER A 307 -4.10 21.71 5.57
C SER A 307 -3.25 22.93 5.24
N VAL A 308 -2.09 23.08 5.89
CA VAL A 308 -1.12 24.14 5.57
C VAL A 308 -0.61 24.00 4.14
N LEU A 309 -0.27 22.77 3.72
CA LEU A 309 0.18 22.51 2.35
C LEU A 309 -0.89 22.93 1.33
N ARG A 310 -2.15 22.55 1.55
CA ARG A 310 -3.27 22.88 0.64
C ARG A 310 -3.50 24.39 0.53
N GLU A 311 -3.38 25.11 1.63
CA GLU A 311 -3.51 26.57 1.63
C GLU A 311 -2.43 27.21 0.76
N GLU A 312 -1.16 26.80 0.92
CA GLU A 312 -0.06 27.29 0.10
C GLU A 312 -0.20 26.86 -1.37
N THR A 313 -0.66 25.64 -1.63
CA THR A 313 -0.96 25.17 -2.99
C THR A 313 -2.01 26.06 -3.67
N ALA A 314 -3.07 26.44 -2.94
CA ALA A 314 -4.11 27.32 -3.47
C ALA A 314 -3.55 28.70 -3.86
N LYS A 315 -2.67 29.26 -3.05
CA LYS A 315 -1.96 30.51 -3.36
C LYS A 315 -1.09 30.38 -4.62
N MET A 316 -0.29 29.30 -4.71
CA MET A 316 0.56 29.05 -5.88
C MET A 316 -0.24 28.80 -7.16
N ARG A 317 -1.44 28.21 -7.08
CA ARG A 317 -2.34 28.06 -8.24
C ARG A 317 -2.84 29.38 -8.78
N THR A 318 -3.14 30.35 -7.91
CA THR A 318 -3.63 31.67 -8.33
C THR A 318 -2.54 32.56 -8.90
N THR A 319 -1.32 32.46 -8.38
CA THR A 319 -0.16 33.29 -8.79
C THR A 319 0.66 32.66 -9.91
N GLY A 320 0.55 31.34 -10.10
CA GLY A 320 1.36 30.60 -11.07
C GLY A 320 2.81 30.35 -10.68
N HIS A 321 3.24 30.79 -9.48
CA HIS A 321 4.60 30.61 -8.96
C HIS A 321 4.63 30.58 -7.43
N ALA A 322 5.74 30.10 -6.86
CA ALA A 322 5.99 30.17 -5.44
C ALA A 322 6.27 31.62 -5.00
N MET A 323 5.65 32.06 -3.90
CA MET A 323 5.79 33.42 -3.35
C MET A 323 6.51 33.41 -1.99
N PRO A 324 7.83 33.35 -1.94
CA PRO A 324 8.59 33.26 -0.69
C PRO A 324 8.37 34.43 0.28
N GLU A 325 8.04 35.63 -0.26
CA GLU A 325 7.87 36.84 0.52
C GLU A 325 6.52 36.90 1.26
N SER A 326 5.50 36.18 0.79
CA SER A 326 4.16 36.19 1.35
C SER A 326 3.86 35.03 2.31
N VAL A 327 4.77 34.08 2.41
CA VAL A 327 4.59 32.86 3.23
C VAL A 327 5.01 33.12 4.69
N THR A 328 4.18 32.66 5.64
CA THR A 328 4.55 32.73 7.05
C THR A 328 5.71 31.78 7.36
N PRO A 329 6.62 32.09 8.31
CA PRO A 329 7.75 31.22 8.64
C PRO A 329 7.34 29.78 9.01
N GLN A 330 6.19 29.63 9.69
CA GLN A 330 5.66 28.31 10.08
C GLN A 330 5.14 27.51 8.87
N ALA A 331 4.40 28.16 7.96
CA ALA A 331 3.91 27.51 6.75
C ALA A 331 5.07 27.12 5.83
N ARG A 332 6.06 28.03 5.67
CA ARG A 332 7.30 27.76 4.92
C ARG A 332 8.01 26.52 5.46
N ALA A 333 8.30 26.48 6.76
CA ALA A 333 8.97 25.35 7.39
C ALA A 333 8.21 24.03 7.23
N THR A 334 6.86 24.09 7.29
CA THR A 334 6.01 22.89 7.10
C THR A 334 6.09 22.40 5.65
N VAL A 335 5.95 23.27 4.66
CA VAL A 335 5.98 22.91 3.25
C VAL A 335 7.36 22.42 2.85
N GLU A 336 8.44 23.08 3.23
CA GLU A 336 9.83 22.66 3.00
C GLU A 336 10.12 21.30 3.63
N MET A 337 9.63 21.05 4.85
CA MET A 337 9.78 19.76 5.52
C MET A 337 9.12 18.62 4.73
N LEU A 338 7.91 18.85 4.19
CA LEU A 338 7.16 17.86 3.41
C LEU A 338 7.76 17.68 2.01
N ALA A 339 8.08 18.78 1.33
CA ALA A 339 8.68 18.74 0.00
C ALA A 339 10.13 18.21 0.01
N GLY A 340 10.86 18.46 1.09
CA GLY A 340 12.27 18.09 1.24
C GLY A 340 13.25 18.98 0.48
N MET A 341 12.78 20.19 0.06
CA MET A 341 13.55 21.20 -0.68
C MET A 341 13.16 22.62 -0.26
N PRO A 342 14.01 23.63 -0.54
CA PRO A 342 13.70 25.04 -0.26
C PRO A 342 12.44 25.52 -0.98
N TYR A 343 11.73 26.46 -0.36
CA TYR A 343 10.46 27.00 -0.86
C TYR A 343 10.58 27.63 -2.25
N GLU A 344 11.72 28.28 -2.55
CA GLU A 344 12.03 28.89 -3.84
C GLU A 344 12.14 27.90 -5.00
N CYS A 345 12.37 26.63 -4.67
CA CYS A 345 12.47 25.54 -5.65
C CYS A 345 11.13 24.84 -5.93
N LEU A 346 10.05 25.29 -5.31
CA LEU A 346 8.70 24.73 -5.48
C LEU A 346 8.06 25.18 -6.79
N TRP A 347 6.87 24.66 -7.06
CA TRP A 347 6.02 24.98 -8.20
C TRP A 347 6.74 24.83 -9.55
N GLY A 348 7.45 23.69 -9.70
CA GLY A 348 8.18 23.39 -10.93
C GLY A 348 9.50 24.14 -11.12
N ASN A 349 9.97 24.88 -10.12
CA ASN A 349 11.30 25.50 -10.15
C ASN A 349 12.39 24.51 -9.70
N ASN A 350 12.33 23.31 -10.23
CA ASN A 350 13.23 22.18 -9.95
C ASN A 350 13.18 21.20 -11.12
N ASN A 351 14.02 20.17 -11.12
CA ASN A 351 14.10 19.16 -12.19
C ASN A 351 13.30 17.86 -11.91
N ILE A 352 12.25 17.92 -11.11
CA ILE A 352 11.37 16.78 -10.83
C ILE A 352 10.21 16.75 -11.84
N GLY A 353 9.97 15.60 -12.45
CA GLY A 353 8.98 15.42 -13.50
C GLY A 353 9.53 15.64 -14.91
N TYR A 354 8.84 15.10 -15.89
CA TYR A 354 9.30 15.13 -17.29
C TYR A 354 9.40 16.57 -17.85
N LEU A 355 8.41 17.41 -17.57
CA LEU A 355 8.38 18.79 -18.08
C LEU A 355 9.48 19.66 -17.44
N ASN A 356 9.88 19.36 -16.23
CA ASN A 356 10.88 20.12 -15.48
C ASN A 356 12.32 19.57 -15.60
N ARG A 357 12.53 18.45 -16.34
CA ARG A 357 13.80 17.70 -16.36
C ARG A 357 15.04 18.51 -16.74
N ASN A 358 14.87 19.58 -17.53
CA ASN A 358 15.96 20.43 -18.02
C ASN A 358 16.25 21.61 -17.07
N LYS A 359 15.50 21.76 -15.99
CA LYS A 359 15.73 22.79 -14.97
C LYS A 359 16.83 22.34 -13.99
N PRO A 360 17.45 23.28 -13.25
CA PRO A 360 18.46 22.92 -12.25
C PRO A 360 17.85 22.06 -11.14
N ALA A 361 18.65 21.15 -10.59
CA ALA A 361 18.26 20.35 -9.44
C ALA A 361 18.12 21.25 -8.21
N ALA A 362 17.02 21.06 -7.45
CA ALA A 362 16.85 21.76 -6.19
C ALA A 362 17.88 21.26 -5.17
N PRO A 363 18.55 22.15 -4.43
CA PRO A 363 19.44 21.77 -3.33
C PRO A 363 18.61 21.09 -2.22
N SER A 364 19.25 20.17 -1.49
CA SER A 364 18.62 19.61 -0.30
C SER A 364 18.55 20.69 0.80
N LEU A 365 17.54 20.61 1.68
CA LEU A 365 17.41 21.53 2.83
C LEU A 365 18.65 21.58 3.73
N LYS A 366 19.49 20.52 3.74
CA LYS A 366 20.74 20.49 4.49
C LYS A 366 21.87 21.29 3.84
N GLN A 367 21.77 21.55 2.53
CA GLN A 367 22.76 22.27 1.72
C GLN A 367 22.33 23.73 1.44
N ALA A 368 21.07 24.06 1.69
CA ALA A 368 20.60 25.43 1.61
C ALA A 368 21.25 26.19 2.77
N THR A 369 22.19 27.08 2.43
CA THR A 369 22.81 28.01 3.38
C THR A 369 21.72 28.78 4.10
N PRO A 370 21.77 28.95 5.44
CA PRO A 370 20.83 29.81 6.12
C PRO A 370 20.95 31.21 5.47
N LEU A 371 19.85 31.72 4.92
CA LEU A 371 19.77 33.11 4.44
C LEU A 371 20.32 34.00 5.54
N ASN A 372 21.44 34.64 5.25
CA ASN A 372 22.11 35.60 6.14
C ASN A 372 21.07 36.49 6.81
N SER A 373 20.99 36.41 8.11
CA SER A 373 20.34 37.39 8.98
C SER A 373 21.14 38.71 9.00
N THR A 374 21.37 39.26 7.82
CA THR A 374 21.80 40.66 7.68
C THR A 374 20.54 41.55 7.51
N TYR A 375 19.72 41.57 8.56
CA TYR A 375 18.94 42.75 8.82
C TYR A 375 19.65 43.52 9.93
N ASN A 376 20.33 44.59 9.49
CA ASN A 376 20.97 45.62 10.24
C ASN A 376 20.20 46.02 11.49
N ARG A 377 20.91 46.03 12.61
CA ARG A 377 20.70 47.00 13.68
C ARG A 377 21.12 48.37 13.12
N GLY A 378 20.16 49.20 12.88
CA GLY A 378 20.28 50.62 12.68
C GLY A 378 19.12 51.30 13.39
#